data_e61cf7ee15970f21893b9fa29954e789
#
_entry.id   e61cf7ee15970f21893b9fa29954e789
#
_cell.length_a   1.000
_cell.length_b   1.000
_cell.length_c   1.000
_cell.angle_alpha   90.00
_cell.angle_beta   90.00
_cell.angle_gamma   90.00
#
_symmetry.space_group_name_H-M   'P 1'
#
loop_
_entity.id
_entity.type
_entity.pdbx_description
1 polymer ?
#
loop_
_entity_poly.entity_id
_entity_poly.type
_entity_poly.pdbx_seq_one_letter_code
_entity_poly.pdbx_strand_id
1 'polypeptide(L)'
;MILKTLEILQKVKNNELTIEQAQKLIEQPLDYATIDYDRKKRTGNHEVIYGAGKTKEQIIGIVKNMLDHDIHSILITRVDQEKSEAILKEFPQMIYDSLSHICYIDEDQKEINKGKIVVVCAGT
;
A
#
# COMPACT_ATOMS: atom_id res chain seq x y z
N MET A 1 -1.02 11.04 13.78
CA MET A 1 -0.84 9.73 14.45
C MET A 1 -2.11 8.92 14.28
N ILE A 2 -2.03 7.84 13.54
CA ILE A 2 -3.20 6.97 13.29
C ILE A 2 -3.37 6.10 14.53
N LEU A 3 -4.54 6.21 15.16
CA LEU A 3 -4.91 5.31 16.24
C LEU A 3 -5.03 3.89 15.67
N LYS A 4 -4.36 2.94 16.30
CA LYS A 4 -4.51 1.53 15.92
C LYS A 4 -5.96 1.10 16.08
N THR A 5 -6.44 0.22 15.21
CA THR A 5 -7.82 -0.27 15.22
C THR A 5 -8.29 -0.70 16.62
N LEU A 6 -7.40 -1.33 17.39
CA LEU A 6 -7.70 -1.74 18.76
C LEU A 6 -8.01 -0.55 19.69
N GLU A 7 -7.26 0.53 19.56
CA GLU A 7 -7.48 1.76 20.37
C GLU A 7 -8.82 2.43 20.01
N ILE A 8 -9.17 2.44 18.72
CA ILE A 8 -10.48 2.94 18.25
C ILE A 8 -11.61 2.10 18.82
N LEU A 9 -11.49 0.78 18.78
CA LEU A 9 -12.49 -0.12 19.34
C LEU A 9 -12.61 0.00 20.87
N GLN A 10 -11.49 0.23 21.57
CA GLN A 10 -11.52 0.52 23.01
C GLN A 10 -12.25 1.81 23.32
N LYS A 11 -12.05 2.86 22.51
CA LYS A 11 -12.78 4.13 22.66
C LYS A 11 -14.29 3.97 22.43
N VAL A 12 -14.69 3.12 21.46
CA VAL A 12 -16.10 2.79 21.28
C VAL A 12 -16.67 2.07 22.51
N LYS A 13 -15.93 1.08 23.04
CA LYS A 13 -16.33 0.36 24.25
C LYS A 13 -16.49 1.27 25.45
N ASN A 14 -15.66 2.31 25.57
CA ASN A 14 -15.69 3.29 26.63
C ASN A 14 -16.71 4.43 26.40
N ASN A 15 -17.53 4.36 25.34
CA ASN A 15 -18.46 5.41 24.92
C ASN A 15 -17.80 6.77 24.61
N GLU A 16 -16.52 6.77 24.27
CA GLU A 16 -15.77 7.97 23.84
C GLU A 16 -15.95 8.27 22.34
N LEU A 17 -16.31 7.25 21.56
CA LEU A 17 -16.60 7.34 20.13
C LEU A 17 -17.89 6.59 19.81
N THR A 18 -18.67 7.12 18.86
CA THR A 18 -19.79 6.37 18.27
C THR A 18 -19.26 5.33 17.26
N ILE A 19 -20.08 4.34 16.92
CA ILE A 19 -19.76 3.32 15.92
C ILE A 19 -19.46 3.98 14.56
N GLU A 20 -20.25 4.98 14.17
CA GLU A 20 -20.10 5.71 12.91
C GLU A 20 -18.79 6.53 12.88
N GLN A 21 -18.41 7.11 14.02
CA GLN A 21 -17.12 7.82 14.15
C GLN A 21 -15.94 6.84 14.07
N ALA A 22 -16.04 5.71 14.73
CA ALA A 22 -15.03 4.65 14.69
C ALA A 22 -14.89 4.07 13.27
N GLN A 23 -15.99 3.83 12.56
CA GLN A 23 -15.98 3.37 11.18
C GLN A 23 -15.23 4.34 10.27
N LYS A 24 -15.51 5.64 10.36
CA LYS A 24 -14.77 6.66 9.58
C LYS A 24 -13.28 6.70 9.87
N LEU A 25 -12.88 6.46 11.13
CA LEU A 25 -11.47 6.43 11.53
C LEU A 25 -10.75 5.16 11.07
N ILE A 26 -11.46 4.03 11.00
CA ILE A 26 -10.90 2.75 10.55
C ILE A 26 -10.80 2.72 9.02
N GLU A 27 -11.84 3.16 8.32
CA GLU A 27 -11.91 3.05 6.87
C GLU A 27 -11.05 4.11 6.16
N GLN A 28 -10.87 5.30 6.75
CA GLN A 28 -10.19 6.46 6.13
C GLN A 28 -10.13 6.36 4.60
N PRO A 29 -11.27 6.33 3.92
CA PRO A 29 -11.29 6.17 2.48
C PRO A 29 -10.61 7.39 1.85
N LEU A 30 -9.65 7.15 0.98
CA LEU A 30 -9.20 8.18 0.07
C LEU A 30 -10.33 8.45 -0.93
N ASP A 31 -10.64 9.70 -1.24
CA ASP A 31 -11.73 10.07 -2.16
C ASP A 31 -11.60 9.39 -3.55
N TYR A 32 -10.41 8.93 -3.91
CA TYR A 32 -10.06 8.36 -5.21
C TYR A 32 -9.59 6.89 -5.14
N ALA A 33 -9.51 6.28 -3.97
CA ALA A 33 -9.08 4.89 -3.82
C ALA A 33 -9.61 4.26 -2.53
N THR A 34 -10.01 3.00 -2.63
CA THR A 34 -10.31 2.14 -1.48
C THR A 34 -9.25 1.06 -1.41
N ILE A 35 -8.52 1.00 -0.29
CA ILE A 35 -7.46 0.02 -0.09
C ILE A 35 -8.02 -1.18 0.67
N ASP A 36 -7.81 -2.38 0.13
CA ASP A 36 -8.23 -3.64 0.77
C ASP A 36 -7.17 -4.11 1.77
N TYR A 37 -7.26 -3.64 3.01
CA TYR A 37 -6.32 -3.99 4.08
C TYR A 37 -6.39 -5.46 4.52
N ASP A 38 -7.51 -6.14 4.26
CA ASP A 38 -7.67 -7.56 4.61
C ASP A 38 -7.16 -8.51 3.51
N ARG A 39 -6.71 -7.98 2.38
CA ARG A 39 -6.23 -8.78 1.25
C ARG A 39 -5.09 -9.72 1.64
N LYS A 40 -4.11 -9.26 2.43
CA LYS A 40 -2.98 -10.10 2.89
C LYS A 40 -3.45 -11.31 3.68
N LYS A 41 -4.47 -11.15 4.51
CA LYS A 41 -5.04 -12.27 5.29
C LYS A 41 -5.71 -13.31 4.40
N ARG A 42 -6.35 -12.89 3.30
CA ARG A 42 -7.08 -13.77 2.39
C ARG A 42 -6.20 -14.40 1.32
N THR A 43 -5.20 -13.67 0.81
CA THR A 43 -4.41 -14.06 -0.37
C THR A 43 -2.92 -14.23 -0.09
N GLY A 44 -2.45 -13.85 1.09
CA GLY A 44 -1.02 -13.84 1.46
C GLY A 44 -0.24 -12.64 0.93
N ASN A 45 -0.83 -11.80 0.06
CA ASN A 45 -0.17 -10.65 -0.53
C ASN A 45 -0.99 -9.37 -0.36
N HIS A 46 -0.32 -8.23 -0.25
CA HIS A 46 -0.95 -6.92 -0.29
C HIS A 46 -1.46 -6.59 -1.70
N GLU A 47 -2.28 -5.55 -1.78
CA GLU A 47 -2.76 -5.05 -3.06
C GLU A 47 -1.63 -4.41 -3.85
N VAL A 48 -1.64 -4.63 -5.17
CA VAL A 48 -0.72 -3.97 -6.12
C VAL A 48 -1.38 -2.70 -6.61
N ILE A 49 -0.65 -1.58 -6.54
CA ILE A 49 -1.13 -0.30 -7.04
C ILE A 49 -0.92 -0.26 -8.56
N TYR A 50 -1.98 -0.10 -9.32
CA TYR A 50 -1.91 0.12 -10.75
C TYR A 50 -1.71 1.60 -11.04
N GLY A 51 -0.51 2.01 -11.45
CA GLY A 51 -0.13 3.41 -11.60
C GLY A 51 -0.60 4.09 -12.88
N ALA A 52 -0.98 3.31 -13.92
CA ALA A 52 -1.56 3.89 -15.12
C ALA A 52 -2.93 4.51 -14.82
N GLY A 53 -3.19 5.70 -15.32
CA GLY A 53 -4.45 6.41 -15.06
C GLY A 53 -4.55 7.10 -13.69
N LYS A 54 -3.56 6.94 -12.81
CA LYS A 54 -3.46 7.69 -11.55
C LYS A 54 -2.47 8.85 -11.68
N THR A 55 -2.78 9.96 -11.04
CA THR A 55 -1.82 11.07 -10.92
C THR A 55 -0.74 10.72 -9.88
N LYS A 56 0.39 11.42 -9.92
CA LYS A 56 1.46 11.25 -8.93
C LYS A 56 0.98 11.53 -7.51
N GLU A 57 0.11 12.53 -7.33
CA GLU A 57 -0.48 12.89 -6.04
C GLU A 57 -1.38 11.76 -5.50
N GLN A 58 -2.17 11.14 -6.36
CA GLN A 58 -3.00 10.00 -5.99
C GLN A 58 -2.16 8.80 -5.56
N ILE A 59 -1.09 8.48 -6.29
CA ILE A 59 -0.18 7.40 -5.94
C ILE A 59 0.49 7.68 -4.60
N ILE A 60 1.02 8.90 -4.40
CA ILE A 60 1.65 9.31 -3.14
C ILE A 60 0.67 9.18 -1.97
N GLY A 61 -0.58 9.63 -2.15
CA GLY A 61 -1.62 9.50 -1.13
C GLY A 61 -1.92 8.05 -0.77
N ILE A 62 -1.99 7.14 -1.76
CA ILE A 62 -2.21 5.71 -1.53
C ILE A 62 -1.03 5.10 -0.76
N VAL A 63 0.21 5.34 -1.22
CA VAL A 63 1.41 4.83 -0.56
C VAL A 63 1.50 5.30 0.89
N LYS A 64 1.27 6.59 1.13
CA LYS A 64 1.25 7.15 2.48
C LYS A 64 0.21 6.47 3.35
N ASN A 65 -1.00 6.29 2.84
CA ASN A 65 -2.08 5.63 3.56
C ASN A 65 -1.74 4.15 3.88
N MET A 66 -1.08 3.43 2.96
CA MET A 66 -0.62 2.06 3.20
C MET A 66 0.46 2.00 4.28
N LEU A 67 1.47 2.88 4.22
CA LEU A 67 2.53 2.97 5.24
C LEU A 67 1.95 3.33 6.62
N ASP A 68 0.99 4.23 6.67
CA ASP A 68 0.29 4.62 7.89
C ASP A 68 -0.49 3.45 8.52
N HIS A 69 -0.82 2.41 7.74
CA HIS A 69 -1.46 1.17 8.19
C HIS A 69 -0.48 0.00 8.37
N ASP A 70 0.80 0.30 8.60
CA ASP A 70 1.85 -0.69 8.81
C ASP A 70 2.05 -1.67 7.62
N ILE A 71 1.74 -1.22 6.39
CA ILE A 71 2.03 -1.98 5.18
C ILE A 71 3.37 -1.51 4.61
N HIS A 72 4.39 -2.36 4.72
CA HIS A 72 5.76 -2.05 4.32
C HIS A 72 6.23 -2.87 3.10
N SER A 73 5.34 -3.60 2.46
CA SER A 73 5.58 -4.27 1.18
C SER A 73 4.57 -3.73 0.17
N ILE A 74 5.03 -2.81 -0.68
CA ILE A 74 4.21 -2.06 -1.62
C ILE A 74 4.80 -2.20 -3.02
N LEU A 75 3.95 -2.52 -3.99
CA LEU A 75 4.30 -2.63 -5.40
C LEU A 75 3.40 -1.73 -6.22
N ILE A 76 4.00 -0.89 -7.05
CA ILE A 76 3.32 0.01 -7.97
C ILE A 76 3.77 -0.32 -9.38
N THR A 77 2.84 -0.66 -10.26
CA THR A 77 3.12 -0.97 -11.66
C THR A 77 2.75 0.19 -12.57
N ARG A 78 3.30 0.21 -13.78
CA ARG A 78 3.01 1.24 -14.79
C ARG A 78 3.35 2.66 -14.32
N VAL A 79 4.53 2.82 -13.72
CA VAL A 79 5.06 4.12 -13.26
C VAL A 79 6.00 4.66 -14.32
N ASP A 80 5.69 5.83 -14.86
CA ASP A 80 6.60 6.56 -15.75
C ASP A 80 7.68 7.32 -14.96
N GLN A 81 8.65 7.91 -15.67
CA GLN A 81 9.76 8.63 -15.08
C GLN A 81 9.29 9.80 -14.20
N GLU A 82 8.35 10.61 -14.68
CA GLU A 82 7.85 11.77 -13.93
C GLU A 82 7.20 11.37 -12.60
N LYS A 83 6.36 10.33 -12.63
CA LYS A 83 5.73 9.80 -11.44
C LYS A 83 6.76 9.22 -10.47
N SER A 84 7.75 8.48 -11.00
CA SER A 84 8.78 7.87 -10.17
C SER A 84 9.61 8.91 -9.41
N GLU A 85 10.00 10.01 -10.06
CA GLU A 85 10.72 11.12 -9.43
C GLU A 85 9.94 11.74 -8.27
N ALA A 86 8.64 11.95 -8.46
CA ALA A 86 7.78 12.48 -7.40
C ALA A 86 7.62 11.49 -6.23
N ILE A 87 7.44 10.19 -6.54
CA ILE A 87 7.31 9.14 -5.52
C ILE A 87 8.60 9.02 -4.70
N LEU A 88 9.76 8.94 -5.36
CA LEU A 88 11.05 8.80 -4.70
C LEU A 88 11.44 10.03 -3.86
N LYS A 89 10.97 11.20 -4.23
CA LYS A 89 11.15 12.42 -3.44
C LYS A 89 10.41 12.35 -2.10
N GLU A 90 9.19 11.82 -2.09
CA GLU A 90 8.37 11.66 -0.88
C GLU A 90 8.77 10.42 -0.07
N PHE A 91 9.17 9.34 -0.76
CA PHE A 91 9.52 8.06 -0.17
C PHE A 91 10.90 7.60 -0.64
N PRO A 92 12.00 8.16 -0.08
CA PRO A 92 13.37 7.84 -0.53
C PRO A 92 13.76 6.36 -0.36
N GLN A 93 13.04 5.62 0.48
CA GLN A 93 13.24 4.18 0.70
C GLN A 93 12.67 3.31 -0.43
N MET A 94 11.84 3.86 -1.32
CA MET A 94 11.33 3.12 -2.47
C MET A 94 12.41 2.98 -3.57
N ILE A 95 12.27 1.95 -4.37
CA ILE A 95 13.17 1.64 -5.49
C ILE A 95 12.33 1.73 -6.77
N TYR A 96 12.89 2.38 -7.79
CA TYR A 96 12.30 2.43 -9.13
C TYR A 96 13.16 1.64 -10.11
N ASP A 97 12.54 0.70 -10.81
CA ASP A 97 13.11 0.02 -11.95
C ASP A 97 12.52 0.59 -13.24
N SER A 98 13.36 1.34 -13.97
CA SER A 98 12.96 2.02 -15.21
C SER A 98 12.66 1.06 -16.36
N LEU A 99 13.23 -0.14 -16.35
CA LEU A 99 13.02 -1.13 -17.41
C LEU A 99 11.61 -1.78 -17.31
N SER A 100 11.20 -2.12 -16.11
CA SER A 100 9.88 -2.71 -15.86
C SER A 100 8.79 -1.67 -15.57
N HIS A 101 9.16 -0.39 -15.39
CA HIS A 101 8.27 0.67 -14.95
C HIS A 101 7.56 0.37 -13.62
N ILE A 102 8.32 -0.19 -12.68
CA ILE A 102 7.84 -0.59 -11.36
C ILE A 102 8.51 0.26 -10.28
N CYS A 103 7.72 0.71 -9.32
CA CYS A 103 8.22 1.31 -8.09
C CYS A 103 7.82 0.43 -6.91
N TYR A 104 8.74 0.14 -6.00
CA TYR A 104 8.46 -0.80 -4.91
C TYR A 104 9.24 -0.50 -3.65
N ILE A 105 8.70 -1.00 -2.53
CA ILE A 105 9.37 -1.16 -1.25
C ILE A 105 9.01 -2.54 -0.70
N ASP A 106 9.97 -3.22 -0.11
CA ASP A 106 9.80 -4.55 0.45
C ASP A 106 10.64 -4.68 1.71
N GLU A 107 10.06 -4.24 2.81
CA GLU A 107 10.65 -4.29 4.15
C GLU A 107 10.09 -5.45 5.00
N ASP A 108 9.10 -6.18 4.48
CA ASP A 108 8.54 -7.33 5.19
C ASP A 108 9.59 -8.43 5.32
N GLN A 109 9.70 -9.01 6.52
CA GLN A 109 10.54 -10.19 6.73
C GLN A 109 9.95 -11.36 5.93
N LYS A 110 10.74 -11.88 5.01
CA LYS A 110 10.34 -13.03 4.18
C LYS A 110 10.70 -14.33 4.85
N GLU A 111 9.71 -15.20 5.01
CA GLU A 111 10.01 -16.61 5.23
C GLU A 111 10.65 -17.18 3.96
N ILE A 112 11.82 -17.82 4.13
CA ILE A 112 12.49 -18.51 3.02
C ILE A 112 11.74 -19.82 2.81
N ASN A 113 10.83 -19.82 1.85
CA ASN A 113 10.15 -21.04 1.43
C ASN A 113 11.07 -21.93 0.59
N LYS A 114 10.97 -23.25 0.78
CA LYS A 114 11.69 -24.22 -0.03
C LYS A 114 10.96 -24.38 -1.38
N GLY A 115 11.73 -24.29 -2.45
CA GLY A 115 11.21 -24.48 -3.80
C GLY A 115 11.89 -23.58 -4.82
N LYS A 116 11.58 -23.79 -6.09
CA LYS A 116 12.06 -22.96 -7.22
C LYS A 116 10.88 -22.55 -8.06
N ILE A 117 10.81 -21.26 -8.37
CA ILE A 117 9.87 -20.71 -9.35
C ILE A 117 10.69 -20.23 -10.53
N VAL A 118 10.34 -20.67 -11.73
CA VAL A 118 10.95 -20.21 -12.96
C VAL A 118 9.92 -19.43 -13.74
N VAL A 119 10.23 -18.18 -14.04
CA VAL A 119 9.42 -17.34 -14.91
C VAL A 119 10.06 -17.35 -16.30
N VAL A 120 9.32 -17.82 -17.28
CA VAL A 120 9.74 -17.83 -18.68
C VAL A 120 8.83 -16.91 -19.46
N CYS A 121 9.41 -15.93 -20.13
CA CYS A 121 8.66 -15.05 -21.02
C CYS A 121 9.38 -14.94 -22.36
N ALA A 122 8.60 -14.82 -23.42
CA ALA A 122 9.07 -14.58 -24.77
C ALA A 122 8.21 -13.49 -25.40
N GLY A 123 8.82 -12.62 -26.16
CA GLY A 123 8.17 -11.52 -26.83
C GLY A 123 8.95 -10.21 -26.69
N THR A 124 8.61 -9.27 -27.49
CA THR A 124 9.15 -7.92 -27.51
C THR A 124 8.25 -6.96 -26.76
#